data_af5a0247af12c8db813412a6fdc3570f
#
_entry.id   af5a0247af12c8db813412a6fdc3570f
#
_cell.length_a   1.000
_cell.length_b   1.000
_cell.length_c   1.000
_cell.angle_alpha   90.00
_cell.angle_beta   90.00
_cell.angle_gamma   90.00
#
_symmetry.space_group_name_H-M   'P 1'
#
loop_
_entity.id
_entity.type
_entity.pdbx_description
1 polymer ?
#
loop_
_entity_poly.entity_id
_entity_poly.type
_entity_poly.pdbx_seq_one_letter_code
_entity_poly.pdbx_strand_id
1 'polypeptide(L)'
;MRNTRIFSLSVFCLSFLIAATAARADQVVLKNGDRLTGSIVKKQDAGLTIKTEQMGAVTVPWDQVESVAADTPVYVVPAAGPTLHGTFTLEGDKAEVKTADAVRELAFGDISAIRDDAEEKAYQRLLNPGWLQLWTGTGTVGFAGTSGNARTLTFTTGINADRRTRSDKTSIYFSLIKASARIDDVSEDTAEAVRGGISYGRDITPRLFFSAFNDYEYDLFQALDLRFVLGGGLGYHAIANDRVRLDLLGGGNYNRSSFSIPLIRESGEIYWGNQLSIKLTSAASLVQSYRMFNDMTNSGMYRVNFDLGLNTKLLKWLTWNVSISDRYLSDPAPGRQSNDFMYTTGLGISFAN
;
A
#
# COMPACT_ATOMS: atom_id res chain seq x y z
N MET A 1 22.25 -24.83 88.65
CA MET A 1 23.04 -24.80 87.41
C MET A 1 22.08 -24.74 86.26
N ARG A 2 21.80 -23.56 85.70
CA ARG A 2 21.11 -23.40 84.41
C ARG A 2 21.37 -22.02 83.85
N ASN A 3 22.28 -21.92 82.90
CA ASN A 3 22.62 -20.72 82.18
C ASN A 3 21.50 -20.34 81.22
N THR A 4 20.94 -19.15 81.41
CA THR A 4 20.01 -18.55 80.42
C THR A 4 20.81 -17.49 79.68
N ARG A 5 20.99 -17.75 78.36
CA ARG A 5 21.59 -16.78 77.45
C ARG A 5 20.44 -15.93 76.85
N ILE A 6 20.58 -14.61 77.09
CA ILE A 6 19.73 -13.58 76.52
C ILE A 6 20.21 -13.30 75.11
N PHE A 7 19.33 -13.49 74.12
CA PHE A 7 19.57 -13.13 72.74
C PHE A 7 19.06 -11.70 72.50
N SER A 8 20.00 -10.78 72.30
CA SER A 8 19.65 -9.42 71.86
C SER A 8 19.30 -9.41 70.36
N LEU A 9 18.07 -9.09 70.05
CA LEU A 9 17.58 -8.90 68.68
C LEU A 9 17.81 -7.47 68.26
N SER A 10 18.87 -7.22 67.49
CA SER A 10 19.12 -5.92 66.83
C SER A 10 18.23 -5.77 65.61
N VAL A 11 17.23 -4.90 65.72
CA VAL A 11 16.38 -4.51 64.59
C VAL A 11 17.18 -3.51 63.73
N PHE A 12 17.62 -3.97 62.56
CA PHE A 12 18.26 -3.14 61.55
C PHE A 12 17.15 -2.53 60.69
N CYS A 13 16.74 -1.29 60.96
CA CYS A 13 15.87 -0.52 60.08
C CYS A 13 16.63 -0.11 58.81
N LEU A 14 16.45 -0.89 57.75
CA LEU A 14 16.91 -0.53 56.42
C LEU A 14 15.94 0.49 55.83
N SER A 15 16.27 1.76 55.91
CA SER A 15 15.55 2.85 55.27
C SER A 15 15.78 2.78 53.76
N PHE A 16 14.82 2.20 53.04
CA PHE A 16 14.80 2.19 51.57
C PHE A 16 14.44 3.63 51.14
N LEU A 17 15.44 4.43 50.79
CA LEU A 17 15.24 5.70 50.09
C LEU A 17 14.74 5.37 48.68
N ILE A 18 13.42 5.39 48.48
CA ILE A 18 12.81 5.41 47.17
C ILE A 18 13.11 6.79 46.61
N ALA A 19 14.14 6.88 45.76
CA ALA A 19 14.33 8.01 44.88
C ALA A 19 13.16 8.01 43.90
N ALA A 20 12.10 8.73 44.18
CA ALA A 20 11.07 9.04 43.22
C ALA A 20 11.75 9.84 42.10
N THR A 21 12.06 9.22 41.02
CA THR A 21 12.34 9.92 39.77
C THR A 21 11.07 10.68 39.41
N ALA A 22 11.06 11.98 39.72
CA ALA A 22 10.00 12.87 39.26
C ALA A 22 9.92 12.68 37.73
N ALA A 23 8.86 12.06 37.24
CA ALA A 23 8.56 12.04 35.83
C ALA A 23 8.38 13.50 35.42
N ARG A 24 9.38 14.04 34.75
CA ARG A 24 9.32 15.41 34.21
C ARG A 24 8.34 15.34 33.03
N ALA A 25 7.27 16.09 33.14
CA ALA A 25 6.28 16.22 32.10
C ALA A 25 6.61 17.47 31.27
N ASP A 26 6.52 17.35 29.96
CA ASP A 26 6.68 18.47 29.06
C ASP A 26 5.59 19.52 29.33
N GLN A 27 5.92 20.80 29.17
CA GLN A 27 5.01 21.91 29.41
C GLN A 27 4.92 22.81 28.16
N VAL A 28 3.70 23.17 27.79
CA VAL A 28 3.40 24.13 26.73
C VAL A 28 2.58 25.28 27.34
N VAL A 29 3.03 26.51 27.15
CA VAL A 29 2.31 27.72 27.53
C VAL A 29 1.84 28.43 26.30
N LEU A 30 0.57 28.83 26.29
CA LEU A 30 -0.04 29.56 25.20
C LEU A 30 -0.02 31.06 25.47
N LYS A 31 -0.10 31.89 24.43
CA LYS A 31 -0.12 33.34 24.48
C LYS A 31 -1.27 33.94 25.33
N ASN A 32 -2.35 33.18 25.51
CA ASN A 32 -3.45 33.55 26.41
C ASN A 32 -3.20 33.18 27.89
N GLY A 33 -2.04 32.57 28.19
CA GLY A 33 -1.65 32.18 29.56
C GLY A 33 -2.04 30.76 29.96
N ASP A 34 -2.78 30.02 29.09
CA ASP A 34 -3.11 28.62 29.36
C ASP A 34 -1.87 27.74 29.35
N ARG A 35 -1.87 26.74 30.25
CA ARG A 35 -0.75 25.78 30.39
C ARG A 35 -1.23 24.36 30.17
N LEU A 36 -0.54 23.65 29.29
CA LEU A 36 -0.75 22.23 29.04
C LEU A 36 0.47 21.47 29.57
N THR A 37 0.21 20.43 30.36
CA THR A 37 1.24 19.55 30.91
C THR A 37 0.98 18.13 30.38
N GLY A 38 2.03 17.49 29.85
CA GLY A 38 1.91 16.16 29.27
C GLY A 38 3.18 15.73 28.56
N SER A 39 3.06 15.01 27.47
CA SER A 39 4.17 14.63 26.58
C SER A 39 3.96 15.21 25.20
N ILE A 40 4.93 15.92 24.66
CA ILE A 40 4.91 16.41 23.29
C ILE A 40 4.94 15.20 22.37
N VAL A 41 3.97 15.12 21.47
CA VAL A 41 3.87 14.06 20.48
C VAL A 41 4.47 14.51 19.16
N LYS A 42 3.93 15.61 18.60
CA LYS A 42 4.42 16.18 17.36
C LYS A 42 4.03 17.65 17.16
N LYS A 43 4.86 18.34 16.39
CA LYS A 43 4.51 19.57 15.65
C LYS A 43 4.55 19.25 14.19
N GLN A 44 3.43 19.43 13.50
CA GLN A 44 3.31 19.25 12.07
C GLN A 44 2.44 20.36 11.50
N ASP A 45 2.83 20.89 10.35
CA ASP A 45 2.16 22.04 9.73
C ASP A 45 2.01 23.21 10.73
N ALA A 46 0.79 23.65 10.99
CA ALA A 46 0.48 24.74 11.89
C ALA A 46 0.03 24.27 13.29
N GLY A 47 0.21 23.02 13.68
CA GLY A 47 -0.28 22.47 14.95
C GLY A 47 0.80 21.78 15.78
N LEU A 48 0.76 22.00 17.12
CA LEU A 48 1.51 21.26 18.13
C LEU A 48 0.56 20.34 18.89
N THR A 49 0.83 19.03 18.89
CA THR A 49 0.07 18.02 19.63
C THR A 49 0.80 17.62 20.90
N ILE A 50 0.14 17.75 22.03
CA ILE A 50 0.58 17.29 23.34
C ILE A 50 -0.40 16.26 23.89
N LYS A 51 0.08 15.18 24.45
CA LYS A 51 -0.73 14.14 25.11
C LYS A 51 -0.79 14.42 26.60
N THR A 52 -1.95 14.86 27.08
CA THR A 52 -2.24 15.11 28.49
C THR A 52 -2.85 13.88 29.15
N GLU A 53 -2.74 13.77 30.47
CA GLU A 53 -3.28 12.64 31.22
C GLU A 53 -4.82 12.64 31.23
N GLN A 54 -5.44 13.82 31.38
CA GLN A 54 -6.90 13.94 31.55
C GLN A 54 -7.64 14.09 30.22
N MET A 55 -7.07 14.80 29.23
CA MET A 55 -7.75 15.12 27.98
C MET A 55 -7.27 14.28 26.79
N GLY A 56 -6.27 13.42 26.99
CA GLY A 56 -5.66 12.68 25.87
C GLY A 56 -4.83 13.60 24.96
N ALA A 57 -4.87 13.36 23.66
CA ALA A 57 -4.13 14.18 22.69
C ALA A 57 -4.87 15.49 22.38
N VAL A 58 -4.21 16.61 22.66
CA VAL A 58 -4.70 17.98 22.42
C VAL A 58 -3.80 18.60 21.36
N THR A 59 -4.37 19.20 20.32
CA THR A 59 -3.62 19.93 19.31
C THR A 59 -3.93 21.41 19.43
N VAL A 60 -2.88 22.21 19.58
CA VAL A 60 -2.97 23.67 19.66
C VAL A 60 -2.31 24.31 18.43
N PRO A 61 -2.81 25.45 17.94
CA PRO A 61 -2.17 26.17 16.85
C PRO A 61 -0.74 26.58 17.26
N TRP A 62 0.23 26.33 16.37
CA TRP A 62 1.65 26.62 16.66
C TRP A 62 1.90 28.11 16.90
N ASP A 63 1.23 28.96 16.17
CA ASP A 63 1.31 30.43 16.30
C ASP A 63 0.76 30.97 17.62
N GLN A 64 -0.02 30.17 18.37
CA GLN A 64 -0.52 30.52 19.70
C GLN A 64 0.39 30.04 20.84
N VAL A 65 1.46 29.30 20.50
CA VAL A 65 2.43 28.85 21.49
C VAL A 65 3.36 30.01 21.86
N GLU A 66 3.54 30.24 23.17
CA GLU A 66 4.46 31.23 23.71
C GLU A 66 5.76 30.59 24.19
N SER A 67 5.64 29.49 24.97
CA SER A 67 6.81 28.74 25.39
C SER A 67 6.56 27.21 25.39
N VAL A 68 7.65 26.48 25.26
CA VAL A 68 7.69 25.02 25.35
C VAL A 68 8.88 24.61 26.18
N ALA A 69 8.68 23.70 27.11
CA ALA A 69 9.74 23.00 27.81
C ALA A 69 9.54 21.49 27.65
N ALA A 70 10.32 20.86 26.77
CA ALA A 70 10.33 19.42 26.56
C ALA A 70 11.52 18.81 27.31
N ASP A 71 11.23 18.24 28.46
CA ASP A 71 12.24 17.52 29.27
C ASP A 71 12.54 16.14 28.67
N THR A 72 11.59 15.57 27.93
CA THR A 72 11.79 14.35 27.15
C THR A 72 12.47 14.69 25.83
N PRO A 73 13.55 13.98 25.43
CA PRO A 73 14.18 14.22 24.13
C PRO A 73 13.21 14.04 22.97
N VAL A 74 13.24 15.00 22.05
CA VAL A 74 12.41 15.02 20.84
C VAL A 74 13.30 15.23 19.61
N TYR A 75 12.79 14.85 18.45
CA TYR A 75 13.40 15.13 17.15
C TYR A 75 12.89 16.46 16.61
N VAL A 76 13.74 17.45 16.54
CA VAL A 76 13.44 18.77 15.98
C VAL A 76 14.00 18.85 14.57
N VAL A 77 13.12 19.14 13.60
CA VAL A 77 13.47 19.27 12.18
C VAL A 77 13.51 20.75 11.84
N PRO A 78 14.70 21.34 11.64
CA PRO A 78 14.80 22.72 11.16
C PRO A 78 14.39 22.84 9.69
N ALA A 79 14.05 24.06 9.24
CA ALA A 79 13.76 24.35 7.84
C ALA A 79 14.98 24.09 6.94
N ALA A 80 16.19 24.25 7.47
CA ALA A 80 17.45 23.93 6.78
C ALA A 80 18.39 23.22 7.74
N GLY A 81 19.03 22.14 7.28
CA GLY A 81 19.98 21.37 8.06
C GLY A 81 19.49 20.00 8.53
N PRO A 82 20.27 19.28 9.32
CA PRO A 82 19.92 17.95 9.81
C PRO A 82 18.89 18.01 10.93
N THR A 83 18.13 16.93 11.12
CA THR A 83 17.27 16.72 12.29
C THR A 83 18.12 16.65 13.56
N LEU A 84 17.70 17.38 14.60
CA LEU A 84 18.35 17.45 15.90
C LEU A 84 17.57 16.57 16.87
N HIS A 85 18.27 15.79 17.71
CA HIS A 85 17.66 14.96 18.76
C HIS A 85 18.15 15.41 20.13
N GLY A 86 17.24 15.84 20.98
CA GLY A 86 17.58 16.34 22.31
C GLY A 86 16.40 16.97 23.04
N THR A 87 16.64 17.51 24.22
CA THR A 87 15.65 18.30 24.96
C THR A 87 15.42 19.62 24.24
N PHE A 88 14.17 20.06 24.21
CA PHE A 88 13.75 21.23 23.45
C PHE A 88 13.12 22.28 24.37
N THR A 89 13.59 23.49 24.26
CA THR A 89 12.98 24.64 24.92
C THR A 89 12.69 25.74 23.90
N LEU A 90 11.57 26.41 24.09
CA LEU A 90 11.14 27.55 23.29
C LEU A 90 10.72 28.68 24.24
N GLU A 91 11.23 29.87 24.03
CA GLU A 91 10.83 31.09 24.77
C GLU A 91 10.67 32.22 23.75
N GLY A 92 9.43 32.64 23.52
CA GLY A 92 9.11 33.62 22.48
C GLY A 92 9.58 33.18 21.10
N ASP A 93 10.49 33.94 20.48
CA ASP A 93 11.02 33.65 19.15
C ASP A 93 12.30 32.81 19.11
N LYS A 94 12.82 32.41 20.29
CA LYS A 94 14.06 31.65 20.42
C LYS A 94 13.78 30.22 20.86
N ALA A 95 14.30 29.29 20.14
CA ALA A 95 14.27 27.88 20.48
C ALA A 95 15.69 27.34 20.69
N GLU A 96 15.86 26.49 21.67
CA GLU A 96 17.11 25.78 21.94
C GLU A 96 16.88 24.27 21.89
N VAL A 97 17.75 23.56 21.19
CA VAL A 97 17.81 22.10 21.20
C VAL A 97 19.14 21.69 21.85
N LYS A 98 19.06 21.09 23.02
CA LYS A 98 20.23 20.55 23.71
C LYS A 98 20.43 19.09 23.30
N THR A 99 21.34 18.88 22.35
CA THR A 99 21.76 17.55 21.91
C THR A 99 22.84 16.99 22.82
N ALA A 100 23.25 15.73 22.61
CA ALA A 100 24.36 15.14 23.39
C ALA A 100 25.70 15.90 23.22
N ASP A 101 25.91 16.53 22.07
CA ASP A 101 27.21 17.13 21.71
C ASP A 101 27.22 18.66 21.79
N ALA A 102 26.07 19.32 21.65
CA ALA A 102 25.99 20.78 21.58
C ALA A 102 24.61 21.32 21.87
N VAL A 103 24.54 22.61 22.22
CA VAL A 103 23.28 23.37 22.21
C VAL A 103 23.17 24.07 20.85
N ARG A 104 22.00 23.93 20.20
CA ARG A 104 21.68 24.57 18.93
C ARG A 104 20.51 25.54 19.12
N GLU A 105 20.73 26.78 18.73
CA GLU A 105 19.69 27.80 18.71
C GLU A 105 19.00 27.80 17.31
N LEU A 106 17.68 27.94 17.31
CA LEU A 106 16.82 28.04 16.15
C LEU A 106 15.84 29.18 16.34
N ALA A 107 15.43 29.84 15.26
CA ALA A 107 14.30 30.75 15.32
C ALA A 107 12.98 29.97 15.35
N PHE A 108 11.94 30.53 15.97
CA PHE A 108 10.59 29.95 16.02
C PHE A 108 10.07 29.55 14.62
N GLY A 109 10.29 30.42 13.62
CA GLY A 109 9.87 30.20 12.24
C GLY A 109 10.67 29.11 11.49
N ASP A 110 11.85 28.76 12.00
CA ASP A 110 12.73 27.75 11.36
C ASP A 110 12.42 26.33 11.81
N ILE A 111 11.44 26.12 12.70
CA ILE A 111 11.04 24.79 13.15
C ILE A 111 9.99 24.23 12.22
N SER A 112 10.40 23.35 11.32
CA SER A 112 9.50 22.67 10.38
C SER A 112 8.65 21.60 11.05
N ALA A 113 9.25 20.76 11.89
CA ALA A 113 8.54 19.72 12.63
C ALA A 113 9.22 19.38 13.96
N ILE A 114 8.43 18.86 14.90
CA ILE A 114 8.90 18.21 16.13
C ILE A 114 8.24 16.83 16.17
N ARG A 115 8.96 15.79 16.61
CA ARG A 115 8.44 14.44 16.75
C ARG A 115 8.98 13.79 18.00
N ASP A 116 8.14 13.04 18.70
CA ASP A 116 8.61 12.09 19.72
C ASP A 116 9.23 10.85 19.07
N ASP A 117 9.74 9.92 19.87
CA ASP A 117 10.32 8.66 19.39
C ASP A 117 9.34 7.81 18.57
N ALA A 118 8.05 7.83 18.93
CA ALA A 118 7.04 7.03 18.23
C ALA A 118 6.69 7.61 16.86
N GLU A 119 6.52 8.93 16.78
CA GLU A 119 6.25 9.66 15.54
C GLU A 119 7.47 9.64 14.62
N GLU A 120 8.70 9.75 15.15
CA GLU A 120 9.92 9.61 14.33
C GLU A 120 10.06 8.20 13.77
N LYS A 121 9.83 7.16 14.57
CA LYS A 121 9.81 5.77 14.08
C LYS A 121 8.73 5.57 13.01
N ALA A 122 7.54 6.16 13.20
CA ALA A 122 6.48 6.11 12.20
C ALA A 122 6.89 6.84 10.91
N TYR A 123 7.52 8.01 11.04
CA TYR A 123 8.05 8.76 9.90
C TYR A 123 9.14 7.99 9.15
N GLN A 124 10.09 7.38 9.86
CA GLN A 124 11.16 6.56 9.25
C GLN A 124 10.60 5.32 8.54
N ARG A 125 9.54 4.70 9.07
CA ARG A 125 8.83 3.60 8.39
C ARG A 125 8.16 4.05 7.08
N LEU A 126 7.66 5.29 7.04
CA LEU A 126 7.11 5.86 5.80
C LEU A 126 8.19 6.19 4.76
N LEU A 127 9.39 6.58 5.23
CA LEU A 127 10.52 6.84 4.33
C LEU A 127 11.13 5.55 3.79
N ASN A 128 11.28 4.54 4.66
CA ASN A 128 11.93 3.26 4.36
C ASN A 128 11.04 2.09 4.84
N PRO A 129 9.87 1.90 4.24
CA PRO A 129 8.96 0.83 4.63
C PRO A 129 9.57 -0.53 4.33
N GLY A 130 9.48 -1.45 5.29
CA GLY A 130 9.83 -2.86 5.08
C GLY A 130 9.02 -3.47 3.92
N TRP A 131 9.58 -4.52 3.28
CA TRP A 131 8.94 -5.16 2.13
C TRP A 131 7.51 -5.64 2.39
N LEU A 132 7.22 -6.13 3.60
CA LEU A 132 5.89 -6.62 3.99
C LEU A 132 4.91 -5.50 4.41
N GLN A 133 5.35 -4.24 4.47
CA GLN A 133 4.52 -3.10 4.86
C GLN A 133 3.92 -2.40 3.65
N LEU A 134 2.83 -1.66 3.86
CA LEU A 134 2.11 -0.86 2.86
C LEU A 134 1.42 -1.69 1.77
N TRP A 135 1.20 -2.98 1.99
CA TRP A 135 0.38 -3.79 1.10
C TRP A 135 -1.10 -3.52 1.36
N THR A 136 -1.82 -3.29 0.28
CA THR A 136 -3.28 -3.24 0.26
C THR A 136 -3.79 -4.16 -0.83
N GLY A 137 -4.91 -4.81 -0.62
CA GLY A 137 -5.38 -5.73 -1.64
C GLY A 137 -6.77 -6.27 -1.36
N THR A 138 -7.19 -7.14 -2.27
CA THR A 138 -8.48 -7.81 -2.22
C THR A 138 -8.32 -9.25 -2.70
N GLY A 139 -8.78 -10.20 -1.89
CA GLY A 139 -9.01 -11.58 -2.31
C GLY A 139 -10.48 -11.75 -2.66
N THR A 140 -10.80 -12.33 -3.82
CA THR A 140 -12.18 -12.50 -4.32
C THR A 140 -12.50 -13.97 -4.53
N VAL A 141 -13.75 -14.36 -4.27
CA VAL A 141 -14.30 -15.67 -4.58
C VAL A 141 -15.70 -15.48 -5.15
N GLY A 142 -15.99 -16.15 -6.25
CA GLY A 142 -17.28 -16.13 -6.90
C GLY A 142 -17.73 -17.53 -7.31
N PHE A 143 -19.03 -17.76 -7.23
CA PHE A 143 -19.68 -18.99 -7.69
C PHE A 143 -20.94 -18.62 -8.49
N ALA A 144 -21.13 -19.33 -9.59
CA ALA A 144 -22.37 -19.29 -10.33
C ALA A 144 -22.73 -20.71 -10.79
N GLY A 145 -24.00 -21.03 -10.87
CA GLY A 145 -24.42 -22.36 -11.31
C GLY A 145 -25.87 -22.40 -11.74
N THR A 146 -26.19 -23.36 -12.58
CA THR A 146 -27.56 -23.71 -12.99
C THR A 146 -27.83 -25.18 -12.68
N SER A 147 -29.10 -25.51 -12.43
CA SER A 147 -29.55 -26.91 -12.28
C SER A 147 -30.87 -27.09 -13.00
N GLY A 148 -31.06 -28.26 -13.59
CA GLY A 148 -32.24 -28.59 -14.41
C GLY A 148 -31.81 -29.39 -15.63
N ASN A 149 -32.30 -29.02 -16.80
CA ASN A 149 -31.95 -29.69 -18.10
C ASN A 149 -30.47 -29.52 -18.45
N ALA A 150 -29.84 -28.44 -18.01
CA ALA A 150 -28.40 -28.24 -18.03
C ALA A 150 -27.89 -27.92 -16.62
N ARG A 151 -26.81 -28.56 -16.22
CA ARG A 151 -26.12 -28.25 -14.97
C ARG A 151 -24.79 -27.58 -15.29
N THR A 152 -24.64 -26.33 -14.85
CA THR A 152 -23.38 -25.61 -15.00
C THR A 152 -22.84 -25.22 -13.61
N LEU A 153 -21.54 -25.21 -13.47
CA LEU A 153 -20.87 -24.68 -12.29
C LEU A 153 -19.70 -23.82 -12.75
N THR A 154 -19.67 -22.59 -12.29
CA THR A 154 -18.55 -21.67 -12.50
C THR A 154 -17.98 -21.29 -11.16
N PHE A 155 -16.68 -21.46 -11.01
CA PHE A 155 -15.91 -21.01 -9.87
C PHE A 155 -14.90 -19.96 -10.32
N THR A 156 -14.82 -18.86 -9.61
CA THR A 156 -13.81 -17.82 -9.84
C THR A 156 -13.11 -17.47 -8.54
N THR A 157 -11.81 -17.27 -8.59
CA THR A 157 -11.05 -16.70 -7.48
C THR A 157 -9.98 -15.78 -8.01
N GLY A 158 -9.63 -14.78 -7.20
CA GLY A 158 -8.61 -13.81 -7.58
C GLY A 158 -8.00 -13.12 -6.36
N ILE A 159 -6.77 -12.65 -6.54
CA ILE A 159 -6.04 -11.83 -5.59
C ILE A 159 -5.45 -10.66 -6.36
N ASN A 160 -5.66 -9.46 -5.85
CA ASN A 160 -4.97 -8.26 -6.30
C ASN A 160 -4.34 -7.60 -5.08
N ALA A 161 -3.06 -7.32 -5.13
CA ALA A 161 -2.33 -6.67 -4.06
C ALA A 161 -1.39 -5.61 -4.62
N ASP A 162 -1.46 -4.43 -4.05
CA ASP A 162 -0.61 -3.28 -4.37
C ASP A 162 0.19 -2.88 -3.15
N ARG A 163 1.48 -2.69 -3.30
CA ARG A 163 2.36 -2.01 -2.36
C ARG A 163 2.79 -0.69 -2.97
N ARG A 164 2.51 0.39 -2.28
CA ARG A 164 2.87 1.74 -2.74
C ARG A 164 3.69 2.47 -1.69
N THR A 165 4.88 2.89 -2.09
CA THR A 165 5.71 3.83 -1.32
C THR A 165 5.56 5.25 -1.90
N ARG A 166 6.43 6.16 -1.50
CA ARG A 166 6.46 7.53 -2.06
C ARG A 166 6.95 7.57 -3.51
N SER A 167 7.80 6.62 -3.91
CA SER A 167 8.50 6.65 -5.19
C SER A 167 8.33 5.39 -6.03
N ASP A 168 7.71 4.34 -5.49
CA ASP A 168 7.51 3.10 -6.22
C ASP A 168 6.17 2.44 -5.95
N LYS A 169 5.76 1.60 -6.87
CA LYS A 169 4.58 0.75 -6.76
C LYS A 169 4.94 -0.67 -7.21
N THR A 170 4.63 -1.66 -6.38
CA THR A 170 4.63 -3.08 -6.77
C THR A 170 3.20 -3.57 -6.79
N SER A 171 2.80 -4.25 -7.85
CA SER A 171 1.48 -4.86 -7.96
C SER A 171 1.62 -6.34 -8.24
N ILE A 172 0.81 -7.16 -7.58
CA ILE A 172 0.72 -8.60 -7.80
C ILE A 172 -0.75 -8.91 -8.07
N TYR A 173 -0.99 -9.71 -9.09
CA TYR A 173 -2.32 -10.22 -9.34
C TYR A 173 -2.30 -11.73 -9.63
N PHE A 174 -3.40 -12.36 -9.30
CA PHE A 174 -3.69 -13.74 -9.63
C PHE A 174 -5.18 -13.88 -9.90
N SER A 175 -5.57 -14.64 -10.91
CA SER A 175 -6.97 -15.00 -11.18
C SER A 175 -7.06 -16.43 -11.71
N LEU A 176 -8.08 -17.14 -11.25
CA LEU A 176 -8.44 -18.47 -11.73
C LEU A 176 -9.93 -18.49 -12.01
N ILE A 177 -10.27 -19.07 -13.13
CA ILE A 177 -11.66 -19.34 -13.54
C ILE A 177 -11.72 -20.79 -13.96
N LYS A 178 -12.70 -21.51 -13.42
CA LYS A 178 -13.04 -22.85 -13.84
C LYS A 178 -14.55 -22.96 -14.00
N ALA A 179 -15.00 -23.35 -15.18
CA ALA A 179 -16.41 -23.62 -15.47
C ALA A 179 -16.56 -25.01 -16.06
N SER A 180 -17.59 -25.71 -15.66
CA SER A 180 -17.98 -27.00 -16.21
C SER A 180 -19.47 -27.00 -16.55
N ALA A 181 -19.83 -27.71 -17.58
CA ALA A 181 -21.22 -28.02 -17.93
C ALA A 181 -21.45 -29.52 -17.94
N ARG A 182 -22.63 -29.96 -17.49
CA ARG A 182 -23.06 -31.33 -17.56
C ARG A 182 -24.34 -31.40 -18.40
N ILE A 183 -24.27 -32.11 -19.53
CA ILE A 183 -25.38 -32.37 -20.44
C ILE A 183 -25.41 -33.88 -20.63
N ASP A 184 -26.59 -34.50 -20.49
CA ASP A 184 -26.81 -35.95 -20.68
C ASP A 184 -25.82 -36.81 -19.84
N ASP A 185 -25.57 -36.40 -18.55
CA ASP A 185 -24.67 -37.04 -17.61
C ASP A 185 -23.17 -37.02 -17.97
N VAL A 186 -22.78 -36.38 -19.09
CA VAL A 186 -21.38 -36.12 -19.42
C VAL A 186 -20.99 -34.74 -18.89
N SER A 187 -19.91 -34.69 -18.09
CA SER A 187 -19.36 -33.44 -17.59
C SER A 187 -18.16 -33.03 -18.44
N GLU A 188 -18.21 -31.82 -18.98
CA GLU A 188 -17.12 -31.23 -19.73
C GLU A 188 -16.72 -29.91 -19.15
N ASP A 189 -15.41 -29.64 -19.08
CA ASP A 189 -14.89 -28.33 -18.71
C ASP A 189 -15.17 -27.35 -19.86
N THR A 190 -15.92 -26.30 -19.53
CA THR A 190 -16.33 -25.26 -20.49
C THR A 190 -15.51 -23.97 -20.35
N ALA A 191 -14.78 -23.78 -19.26
CA ALA A 191 -13.79 -22.73 -19.07
C ALA A 191 -12.72 -23.18 -18.06
N GLU A 192 -11.46 -22.97 -18.41
CA GLU A 192 -10.35 -23.03 -17.46
C GLU A 192 -9.28 -22.02 -17.90
N ALA A 193 -9.07 -21.00 -17.07
CA ALA A 193 -8.04 -20.02 -17.31
C ALA A 193 -7.38 -19.62 -15.98
N VAL A 194 -6.06 -19.55 -15.99
CA VAL A 194 -5.24 -19.09 -14.87
C VAL A 194 -4.34 -17.98 -15.38
N ARG A 195 -4.37 -16.84 -14.68
CA ARG A 195 -3.55 -15.68 -14.99
C ARG A 195 -2.89 -15.16 -13.72
N GLY A 196 -1.65 -14.72 -13.83
CA GLY A 196 -0.94 -14.13 -12.72
C GLY A 196 0.25 -13.33 -13.17
N GLY A 197 0.63 -12.35 -12.38
CA GLY A 197 1.77 -11.52 -12.71
C GLY A 197 2.18 -10.60 -11.60
N ILE A 198 3.35 -10.01 -11.81
CA ILE A 198 3.92 -8.98 -10.96
C ILE A 198 4.35 -7.80 -11.83
N SER A 199 4.12 -6.60 -11.34
CA SER A 199 4.65 -5.40 -11.96
C SER A 199 5.30 -4.49 -10.91
N TYR A 200 6.33 -3.79 -11.35
CA TYR A 200 7.05 -2.80 -10.55
C TYR A 200 7.13 -1.50 -11.34
N GLY A 201 6.77 -0.41 -10.70
CA GLY A 201 6.91 0.94 -11.24
C GLY A 201 7.71 1.81 -10.28
N ARG A 202 8.60 2.65 -10.80
CA ARG A 202 9.36 3.63 -10.01
C ARG A 202 9.28 5.01 -10.65
N ASP A 203 8.87 5.98 -9.85
CA ASP A 203 8.78 7.37 -10.26
C ASP A 203 10.19 7.94 -10.50
N ILE A 204 10.44 8.46 -11.70
CA ILE A 204 11.66 9.18 -12.11
C ILE A 204 11.45 10.67 -11.83
N THR A 205 10.26 11.16 -12.13
CA THR A 205 9.79 12.51 -11.85
C THR A 205 8.35 12.44 -11.32
N PRO A 206 7.72 13.52 -10.82
CA PRO A 206 6.31 13.50 -10.42
C PRO A 206 5.32 13.07 -11.53
N ARG A 207 5.74 13.07 -12.79
CA ARG A 207 4.90 12.67 -13.93
C ARG A 207 5.41 11.51 -14.74
N LEU A 208 6.69 11.17 -14.66
CA LEU A 208 7.31 10.10 -15.45
C LEU A 208 7.77 8.97 -14.53
N PHE A 209 7.45 7.74 -14.88
CA PHE A 209 7.90 6.55 -14.16
C PHE A 209 8.44 5.48 -15.10
N PHE A 210 9.35 4.68 -14.61
CA PHE A 210 9.78 3.42 -15.23
C PHE A 210 8.81 2.31 -14.79
N SER A 211 8.54 1.36 -15.68
CA SER A 211 7.71 0.20 -15.40
C SER A 211 8.37 -1.08 -15.91
N ALA A 212 8.32 -2.14 -15.12
CA ALA A 212 8.67 -3.50 -15.52
C ALA A 212 7.55 -4.45 -15.09
N PHE A 213 7.31 -5.50 -15.85
CA PHE A 213 6.28 -6.47 -15.52
C PHE A 213 6.63 -7.87 -16.05
N ASN A 214 6.01 -8.86 -15.40
CA ASN A 214 6.07 -10.25 -15.79
C ASN A 214 4.67 -10.84 -15.63
N ASP A 215 4.16 -11.46 -16.70
CA ASP A 215 2.82 -12.06 -16.74
C ASP A 215 2.91 -13.52 -17.16
N TYR A 216 2.07 -14.35 -16.54
CA TYR A 216 1.84 -15.75 -16.86
C TYR A 216 0.37 -15.97 -17.16
N GLU A 217 0.07 -16.73 -18.20
CA GLU A 217 -1.29 -17.07 -18.61
C GLU A 217 -1.37 -18.52 -19.09
N TYR A 218 -2.37 -19.23 -18.59
CA TYR A 218 -2.87 -20.50 -19.09
C TYR A 218 -4.32 -20.27 -19.50
N ASP A 219 -4.74 -20.80 -20.65
CA ASP A 219 -6.11 -20.64 -21.12
C ASP A 219 -6.50 -21.80 -22.04
N LEU A 220 -7.34 -22.70 -21.52
CA LEU A 220 -7.79 -23.89 -22.23
C LEU A 220 -8.55 -23.55 -23.52
N PHE A 221 -9.30 -22.43 -23.55
CA PHE A 221 -10.08 -22.03 -24.71
C PHE A 221 -9.23 -21.56 -25.87
N GLN A 222 -8.12 -20.89 -25.55
CA GLN A 222 -7.13 -20.48 -26.53
C GLN A 222 -6.19 -21.62 -26.92
N ALA A 223 -6.39 -22.85 -26.39
CA ALA A 223 -5.43 -23.95 -26.45
C ALA A 223 -4.01 -23.49 -26.01
N LEU A 224 -3.94 -22.58 -25.02
CA LEU A 224 -2.73 -21.98 -24.55
C LEU A 224 -2.29 -22.67 -23.26
N ASP A 225 -1.25 -23.51 -23.35
CA ASP A 225 -0.68 -24.19 -22.18
C ASP A 225 0.11 -23.24 -21.29
N LEU A 226 0.85 -22.30 -21.89
CA LEU A 226 1.58 -21.27 -21.14
C LEU A 226 1.94 -20.10 -22.07
N ARG A 227 1.56 -18.92 -21.64
CA ARG A 227 2.15 -17.66 -22.13
C ARG A 227 3.00 -17.06 -21.02
N PHE A 228 4.22 -16.73 -21.34
CA PHE A 228 5.15 -16.00 -20.52
C PHE A 228 5.47 -14.67 -21.18
N VAL A 229 5.30 -13.57 -20.46
CA VAL A 229 5.62 -12.22 -20.93
C VAL A 229 6.52 -11.56 -19.93
N LEU A 230 7.64 -11.01 -20.40
CA LEU A 230 8.54 -10.18 -19.60
C LEU A 230 8.76 -8.86 -20.35
N GLY A 231 8.43 -7.76 -19.72
CA GLY A 231 8.47 -6.45 -20.35
C GLY A 231 8.85 -5.31 -19.44
N GLY A 232 9.13 -4.17 -20.07
CA GLY A 232 9.41 -2.93 -19.40
C GLY A 232 9.24 -1.74 -20.33
N GLY A 233 9.16 -0.55 -19.73
CA GLY A 233 8.96 0.68 -20.49
C GLY A 233 8.83 1.90 -19.61
N LEU A 234 8.26 2.94 -20.16
CA LEU A 234 7.99 4.19 -19.49
C LEU A 234 6.49 4.40 -19.34
N GLY A 235 6.13 5.09 -18.29
CA GLY A 235 4.76 5.53 -18.06
C GLY A 235 4.70 7.01 -17.72
N TYR A 236 3.54 7.60 -17.99
CA TYR A 236 3.25 9.01 -17.74
C TYR A 236 1.97 9.17 -16.95
N HIS A 237 2.04 9.83 -15.80
CA HIS A 237 0.89 10.19 -14.99
C HIS A 237 0.15 11.36 -15.64
N ALA A 238 -0.81 11.04 -16.53
CA ALA A 238 -1.59 12.04 -17.26
C ALA A 238 -2.56 12.79 -16.34
N ILE A 239 -3.19 12.05 -15.41
CA ILE A 239 -4.04 12.60 -14.34
C ILE A 239 -3.61 11.93 -13.04
N ALA A 240 -3.32 12.73 -12.02
CA ALA A 240 -2.95 12.22 -10.69
C ALA A 240 -3.55 13.15 -9.62
N ASN A 241 -4.80 12.87 -9.22
CA ASN A 241 -5.47 13.55 -8.12
C ASN A 241 -6.17 12.54 -7.21
N ASP A 242 -6.79 12.99 -6.13
CA ASP A 242 -7.42 12.14 -5.13
C ASP A 242 -8.60 11.31 -5.66
N ARG A 243 -9.24 11.75 -6.74
CA ARG A 243 -10.41 11.10 -7.32
C ARG A 243 -10.09 10.27 -8.56
N VAL A 244 -9.19 10.76 -9.41
CA VAL A 244 -8.88 10.17 -10.72
C VAL A 244 -7.38 10.00 -10.87
N ARG A 245 -6.96 8.80 -11.26
CA ARG A 245 -5.61 8.52 -11.70
C ARG A 245 -5.66 7.89 -13.09
N LEU A 246 -4.97 8.50 -14.03
CA LEU A 246 -4.79 8.00 -15.39
C LEU A 246 -3.30 7.92 -15.69
N ASP A 247 -2.83 6.72 -15.90
CA ASP A 247 -1.45 6.44 -16.29
C ASP A 247 -1.44 5.94 -17.74
N LEU A 248 -0.60 6.53 -18.58
CA LEU A 248 -0.30 6.07 -19.94
C LEU A 248 1.01 5.29 -19.90
N LEU A 249 1.10 4.19 -20.65
CA LEU A 249 2.24 3.28 -20.65
C LEU A 249 2.68 2.96 -22.07
N GLY A 250 3.98 2.75 -22.27
CA GLY A 250 4.53 2.25 -23.52
C GLY A 250 5.91 1.66 -23.30
N GLY A 251 6.24 0.64 -24.09
CA GLY A 251 7.51 -0.06 -23.95
C GLY A 251 7.65 -1.27 -24.85
N GLY A 252 8.57 -2.15 -24.48
CA GLY A 252 8.81 -3.41 -25.17
C GLY A 252 8.72 -4.60 -24.23
N ASN A 253 8.38 -5.75 -24.79
CA ASN A 253 8.38 -7.01 -24.07
C ASN A 253 8.78 -8.18 -24.95
N TYR A 254 9.26 -9.23 -24.33
CA TYR A 254 9.38 -10.56 -24.89
C TYR A 254 8.15 -11.38 -24.50
N ASN A 255 7.60 -12.11 -25.48
CA ASN A 255 6.47 -13.00 -25.31
C ASN A 255 6.84 -14.39 -25.83
N ARG A 256 6.57 -15.42 -25.03
CA ARG A 256 6.63 -16.82 -25.44
C ARG A 256 5.33 -17.50 -25.09
N SER A 257 4.67 -18.05 -26.12
CA SER A 257 3.39 -18.76 -26.03
C SER A 257 3.56 -20.19 -26.51
N SER A 258 3.28 -21.15 -25.61
CA SER A 258 3.22 -22.58 -25.91
C SER A 258 1.76 -23.01 -25.97
N PHE A 259 1.37 -23.72 -27.01
CA PHE A 259 -0.01 -24.16 -27.21
C PHE A 259 -0.13 -25.66 -27.01
N SER A 260 -1.33 -26.16 -26.70
CA SER A 260 -1.65 -27.59 -26.58
C SER A 260 -1.48 -28.40 -27.88
N ILE A 261 -1.29 -27.71 -28.99
CA ILE A 261 -0.81 -28.27 -30.28
C ILE A 261 0.71 -28.03 -30.36
N PRO A 262 1.46 -28.75 -31.22
CA PRO A 262 2.91 -28.56 -31.35
C PRO A 262 3.26 -27.20 -32.00
N LEU A 263 2.87 -26.12 -31.34
CA LEU A 263 3.07 -24.74 -31.76
C LEU A 263 3.66 -23.94 -30.61
N ILE A 264 4.82 -23.35 -30.84
CA ILE A 264 5.45 -22.38 -29.94
C ILE A 264 5.63 -21.08 -30.71
N ARG A 265 5.19 -19.99 -30.18
CA ARG A 265 5.41 -18.64 -30.71
C ARG A 265 6.27 -17.83 -29.79
N GLU A 266 7.30 -17.23 -30.32
CA GLU A 266 8.19 -16.31 -29.63
C GLU A 266 8.21 -15.00 -30.38
N SER A 267 8.03 -13.90 -29.66
CA SER A 267 8.01 -12.57 -30.27
C SER A 267 8.60 -11.48 -29.37
N GLY A 268 9.29 -10.54 -29.99
CA GLY A 268 9.52 -9.22 -29.42
C GLY A 268 8.34 -8.32 -29.77
N GLU A 269 7.72 -7.73 -28.79
CA GLU A 269 6.53 -6.88 -28.96
C GLU A 269 6.80 -5.45 -28.49
N ILE A 270 6.18 -4.48 -29.15
CA ILE A 270 6.00 -3.14 -28.62
C ILE A 270 4.60 -3.04 -28.05
N TYR A 271 4.48 -2.55 -26.82
CA TYR A 271 3.19 -2.34 -26.20
C TYR A 271 2.93 -0.87 -25.89
N TRP A 272 1.66 -0.50 -25.87
CA TRP A 272 1.14 0.75 -25.37
C TRP A 272 -0.22 0.55 -24.73
N GLY A 273 -0.59 1.46 -23.82
CA GLY A 273 -1.86 1.32 -23.13
C GLY A 273 -2.08 2.37 -22.06
N ASN A 274 -3.11 2.14 -21.27
CA ASN A 274 -3.44 2.98 -20.14
C ASN A 274 -3.95 2.18 -18.94
N GLN A 275 -3.82 2.78 -17.77
CA GLN A 275 -4.46 2.33 -16.52
C GLN A 275 -5.23 3.50 -15.95
N LEU A 276 -6.53 3.30 -15.71
CA LEU A 276 -7.44 4.29 -15.14
C LEU A 276 -8.02 3.78 -13.83
N SER A 277 -7.99 4.63 -12.80
CA SER A 277 -8.65 4.37 -11.52
C SER A 277 -9.47 5.59 -11.14
N ILE A 278 -10.75 5.40 -10.85
CA ILE A 278 -11.68 6.47 -10.47
C ILE A 278 -12.35 6.09 -9.15
N LYS A 279 -12.27 6.96 -8.16
CA LYS A 279 -13.13 6.90 -6.97
C LYS A 279 -14.48 7.52 -7.32
N LEU A 280 -15.49 6.68 -7.54
CA LEU A 280 -16.85 7.12 -7.85
C LEU A 280 -17.51 7.73 -6.60
N THR A 281 -17.38 7.02 -5.48
CA THR A 281 -17.83 7.43 -4.15
C THR A 281 -16.80 7.02 -3.08
N SER A 282 -17.06 7.28 -1.80
CA SER A 282 -16.24 6.76 -0.70
C SER A 282 -16.26 5.22 -0.61
N ALA A 283 -17.29 4.57 -1.17
CA ALA A 283 -17.46 3.13 -1.14
C ALA A 283 -17.22 2.44 -2.49
N ALA A 284 -17.27 3.17 -3.62
CA ALA A 284 -17.20 2.58 -4.96
C ALA A 284 -16.03 3.15 -5.77
N SER A 285 -15.30 2.26 -6.46
CA SER A 285 -14.21 2.61 -7.37
C SER A 285 -14.30 1.82 -8.67
N LEU A 286 -13.96 2.49 -9.78
CA LEU A 286 -13.82 1.92 -11.10
C LEU A 286 -12.34 1.82 -11.42
N VAL A 287 -11.90 0.66 -11.93
CA VAL A 287 -10.56 0.44 -12.44
C VAL A 287 -10.65 -0.08 -13.87
N GLN A 288 -9.76 0.40 -14.72
CA GLN A 288 -9.70 -0.04 -16.12
C GLN A 288 -8.23 -0.16 -16.51
N SER A 289 -7.93 -1.20 -17.30
CA SER A 289 -6.62 -1.41 -17.93
C SER A 289 -6.84 -1.74 -19.41
N TYR A 290 -6.07 -1.11 -20.26
CA TYR A 290 -5.99 -1.41 -21.69
C TYR A 290 -4.53 -1.55 -22.06
N ARG A 291 -4.18 -2.62 -22.78
CA ARG A 291 -2.86 -2.81 -23.37
C ARG A 291 -3.00 -3.43 -24.76
N MET A 292 -2.36 -2.81 -25.73
CA MET A 292 -2.19 -3.35 -27.07
C MET A 292 -0.71 -3.71 -27.25
N PHE A 293 -0.46 -4.90 -27.75
CA PHE A 293 0.87 -5.45 -28.04
C PHE A 293 0.98 -5.71 -29.53
N ASN A 294 1.92 -5.10 -30.18
CA ASN A 294 2.20 -5.27 -31.61
C ASN A 294 3.44 -6.15 -31.74
N ASP A 295 3.30 -7.28 -32.43
CA ASP A 295 4.40 -8.20 -32.71
C ASP A 295 5.36 -7.57 -33.72
N MET A 296 6.62 -7.39 -33.32
CA MET A 296 7.67 -6.83 -34.18
C MET A 296 8.41 -7.93 -34.94
N THR A 297 8.24 -9.19 -34.55
CA THR A 297 8.84 -10.34 -35.20
C THR A 297 7.98 -10.79 -36.39
N ASN A 298 6.64 -10.75 -36.22
CA ASN A 298 5.67 -11.13 -37.23
C ASN A 298 4.76 -9.92 -37.53
N SER A 299 5.07 -9.24 -38.61
CA SER A 299 4.36 -8.01 -39.00
C SER A 299 2.85 -8.26 -39.23
N GLY A 300 2.05 -7.38 -38.64
CA GLY A 300 0.59 -7.42 -38.71
C GLY A 300 -0.09 -8.23 -37.60
N MET A 301 0.67 -8.96 -36.77
CA MET A 301 0.12 -9.65 -35.62
C MET A 301 0.06 -8.72 -34.42
N TYR A 302 -1.04 -8.76 -33.66
CA TYR A 302 -1.23 -8.00 -32.44
C TYR A 302 -2.20 -8.70 -31.49
N ARG A 303 -2.14 -8.33 -30.23
CA ARG A 303 -3.09 -8.73 -29.20
C ARG A 303 -3.52 -7.55 -28.36
N VAL A 304 -4.75 -7.62 -27.86
CA VAL A 304 -5.34 -6.59 -27.01
C VAL A 304 -5.82 -7.23 -25.71
N ASN A 305 -5.44 -6.64 -24.58
CA ASN A 305 -5.95 -6.99 -23.28
C ASN A 305 -6.73 -5.79 -22.75
N PHE A 306 -8.00 -6.00 -22.45
CA PHE A 306 -8.86 -5.01 -21.81
C PHE A 306 -9.46 -5.59 -20.54
N ASP A 307 -9.40 -4.85 -19.46
CA ASP A 307 -10.01 -5.19 -18.18
C ASP A 307 -10.74 -3.96 -17.63
N LEU A 308 -11.96 -4.18 -17.15
CA LEU A 308 -12.77 -3.18 -16.45
C LEU A 308 -13.36 -3.79 -15.19
N GLY A 309 -13.15 -3.15 -14.05
CA GLY A 309 -13.62 -3.62 -12.75
C GLY A 309 -14.33 -2.52 -11.97
N LEU A 310 -15.46 -2.86 -11.38
CA LEU A 310 -16.17 -2.06 -10.38
C LEU A 310 -16.02 -2.73 -9.02
N ASN A 311 -15.44 -2.02 -8.07
CA ASN A 311 -15.28 -2.51 -6.71
C ASN A 311 -16.14 -1.66 -5.78
N THR A 312 -17.03 -2.31 -5.01
CA THR A 312 -17.94 -1.64 -4.07
C THR A 312 -17.72 -2.19 -2.67
N LYS A 313 -17.35 -1.34 -1.72
CA LYS A 313 -17.24 -1.69 -0.30
C LYS A 313 -18.63 -1.84 0.29
N LEU A 314 -18.97 -3.04 0.75
CA LEU A 314 -20.21 -3.32 1.50
C LEU A 314 -19.98 -3.10 3.01
N LEU A 315 -18.82 -3.54 3.51
CA LEU A 315 -18.35 -3.34 4.89
C LEU A 315 -16.86 -2.91 4.85
N LYS A 316 -16.27 -2.62 5.99
CA LYS A 316 -14.84 -2.23 6.07
C LYS A 316 -13.90 -3.29 5.47
N TRP A 317 -14.28 -4.56 5.58
CA TRP A 317 -13.49 -5.72 5.13
C TRP A 317 -14.12 -6.48 3.95
N LEU A 318 -15.40 -6.24 3.62
CA LEU A 318 -16.16 -6.95 2.59
C LEU A 318 -16.40 -6.05 1.39
N THR A 319 -16.09 -6.54 0.21
CA THR A 319 -16.31 -5.88 -1.07
C THR A 319 -17.18 -6.74 -1.99
N TRP A 320 -17.93 -6.10 -2.86
CA TRP A 320 -18.56 -6.71 -4.03
C TRP A 320 -17.82 -6.22 -5.27
N ASN A 321 -17.45 -7.16 -6.13
CA ASN A 321 -16.66 -6.90 -7.33
C ASN A 321 -17.42 -7.39 -8.55
N VAL A 322 -17.44 -6.58 -9.59
CA VAL A 322 -17.91 -6.93 -10.93
C VAL A 322 -16.78 -6.62 -11.89
N SER A 323 -16.42 -7.56 -12.75
CA SER A 323 -15.37 -7.32 -13.75
C SER A 323 -15.74 -7.87 -15.12
N ILE A 324 -15.17 -7.22 -16.13
CA ILE A 324 -15.20 -7.58 -17.54
C ILE A 324 -13.75 -7.68 -17.98
N SER A 325 -13.43 -8.75 -18.69
CA SER A 325 -12.15 -8.96 -19.35
C SER A 325 -12.38 -9.34 -20.81
N ASP A 326 -11.60 -8.74 -21.70
CA ASP A 326 -11.60 -9.04 -23.12
C ASP A 326 -10.17 -9.31 -23.59
N ARG A 327 -9.99 -10.43 -24.29
CA ARG A 327 -8.69 -10.88 -24.78
C ARG A 327 -8.81 -11.14 -26.28
N TYR A 328 -8.19 -10.28 -27.06
CA TYR A 328 -8.17 -10.36 -28.50
C TYR A 328 -6.79 -10.78 -29.02
N LEU A 329 -6.80 -11.74 -29.96
CA LEU A 329 -5.64 -12.20 -30.73
C LEU A 329 -5.93 -12.05 -32.20
N SER A 330 -5.11 -11.29 -32.94
CA SER A 330 -5.28 -11.14 -34.38
C SER A 330 -5.00 -12.45 -35.14
N ASP A 331 -4.17 -13.33 -34.57
CA ASP A 331 -3.84 -14.65 -35.10
C ASP A 331 -3.98 -15.71 -34.01
N PRO A 332 -5.20 -16.20 -33.73
CA PRO A 332 -5.43 -17.25 -32.73
C PRO A 332 -4.87 -18.60 -33.18
N ALA A 333 -4.78 -19.58 -32.28
CA ALA A 333 -4.46 -20.94 -32.61
C ALA A 333 -5.52 -21.50 -33.59
N PRO A 334 -5.14 -22.43 -34.51
CA PRO A 334 -6.07 -23.02 -35.47
C PRO A 334 -7.35 -23.57 -34.81
N GLY A 335 -8.51 -23.18 -35.36
CA GLY A 335 -9.82 -23.59 -34.83
C GLY A 335 -10.30 -22.80 -33.59
N ARG A 336 -9.59 -21.78 -33.18
CA ARG A 336 -9.98 -20.89 -32.05
C ARG A 336 -10.49 -19.55 -32.56
N GLN A 337 -11.33 -18.90 -31.76
CA GLN A 337 -11.80 -17.53 -32.01
C GLN A 337 -10.73 -16.50 -31.64
N SER A 338 -10.80 -15.35 -32.31
CA SER A 338 -9.88 -14.23 -32.05
C SER A 338 -10.18 -13.50 -30.74
N ASN A 339 -11.39 -13.60 -30.22
CA ASN A 339 -11.85 -12.82 -29.09
C ASN A 339 -12.46 -13.69 -27.99
N ASP A 340 -11.99 -13.53 -26.74
CA ASP A 340 -12.51 -14.18 -25.55
C ASP A 340 -13.02 -13.11 -24.59
N PHE A 341 -14.33 -13.02 -24.47
CA PHE A 341 -15.01 -12.09 -23.58
C PHE A 341 -15.49 -12.79 -22.31
N MET A 342 -15.16 -12.23 -21.17
CA MET A 342 -15.46 -12.79 -19.88
C MET A 342 -16.02 -11.73 -18.94
N TYR A 343 -17.05 -12.08 -18.19
CA TYR A 343 -17.55 -11.27 -17.09
C TYR A 343 -17.61 -12.09 -15.81
N THR A 344 -17.28 -11.45 -14.69
CA THR A 344 -17.30 -12.09 -13.37
C THR A 344 -17.95 -11.20 -12.34
N THR A 345 -18.56 -11.82 -11.34
CA THR A 345 -19.02 -11.13 -10.13
C THR A 345 -18.70 -12.00 -8.93
N GLY A 346 -18.37 -11.37 -7.80
CA GLY A 346 -17.98 -12.09 -6.61
C GLY A 346 -17.89 -11.19 -5.38
N LEU A 347 -17.78 -11.82 -4.23
CA LEU A 347 -17.46 -11.16 -2.98
C LEU A 347 -15.96 -11.22 -2.72
N GLY A 348 -15.43 -10.19 -2.10
CA GLY A 348 -14.02 -10.09 -1.80
C GLY A 348 -13.76 -9.63 -0.37
N ILE A 349 -12.61 -10.04 0.17
CA ILE A 349 -12.10 -9.58 1.46
C ILE A 349 -10.98 -8.59 1.18
N SER A 350 -11.13 -7.36 1.68
CA SER A 350 -10.09 -6.32 1.60
C SER A 350 -9.14 -6.42 2.78
N PHE A 351 -7.86 -6.24 2.53
CA PHE A 351 -6.82 -6.14 3.55
C PHE A 351 -5.95 -4.90 3.32
N ALA A 352 -5.38 -4.38 4.41
CA ALA A 352 -4.38 -3.32 4.40
C ALA A 352 -3.40 -3.57 5.56
N ASN A 353 -2.10 -3.51 5.28
CA ASN A 353 -1.03 -3.71 6.26
C ASN A 353 -0.01 -2.56 6.20
#